data_a329c8d6bb1b58d6476efa437b84fa92
#
_entry.id   a329c8d6bb1b58d6476efa437b84fa92
#
_cell.length_a   1.000
_cell.length_b   1.000
_cell.length_c   1.000
_cell.angle_alpha   90.00
_cell.angle_beta   90.00
_cell.angle_gamma   90.00
#
_symmetry.space_group_name_H-M   'P 1'
#
loop_
_entity.id
_entity.type
_entity.pdbx_description
1 polymer ?
#
loop_
_entity_poly.entity_id
_entity_poly.type
_entity_poly.pdbx_seq_one_letter_code
_entity_poly.pdbx_strand_id
1 'polypeptide(L)'
;MSSGFDTVPTPILVGLGGAAGALARYAVDRLLEGGRRSTFAVNVLGSTLLGALVAASPPAATLALAGTGFCGAFTTFSSFAVNVTRALDAGRVDLALADAAGTLAAALAGVALGSTVVAGL
;
A
#
# COMPACT_ATOMS: atom_id res chain seq x y z
N MET A 1 13.75 3.52 24.82
CA MET A 1 12.56 4.28 25.28
C MET A 1 11.31 3.67 24.68
N SER A 2 10.35 3.30 25.50
CA SER A 2 9.06 2.82 25.00
C SER A 2 8.28 3.99 24.38
N SER A 3 7.69 3.77 23.22
CA SER A 3 6.74 4.72 22.66
C SER A 3 5.41 4.63 23.45
N GLY A 4 4.62 5.69 23.44
CA GLY A 4 3.30 5.69 24.08
C GLY A 4 2.35 4.62 23.52
N PHE A 5 2.72 4.00 22.40
CA PHE A 5 1.93 2.94 21.76
C PHE A 5 2.24 1.54 22.28
N ASP A 6 3.34 1.35 23.05
CA ASP A 6 3.78 0.01 23.48
C ASP A 6 2.77 -0.65 24.43
N THR A 7 1.94 0.16 25.10
CA THR A 7 0.90 -0.34 26.00
C THR A 7 -0.44 -0.60 25.31
N VAL A 8 -0.58 -0.16 24.03
CA VAL A 8 -1.82 -0.35 23.28
C VAL A 8 -1.82 -1.75 22.64
N PRO A 9 -2.89 -2.54 22.80
CA PRO A 9 -2.95 -3.87 22.17
C PRO A 9 -2.79 -3.80 20.65
N THR A 10 -2.03 -4.73 20.08
CA THR A 10 -1.77 -4.79 18.64
C THR A 10 -3.02 -4.72 17.77
N PRO A 11 -4.12 -5.45 18.07
CA PRO A 11 -5.34 -5.35 17.24
C PRO A 11 -5.90 -3.94 17.17
N ILE A 12 -5.79 -3.16 18.25
CA ILE A 12 -6.26 -1.78 18.28
C ILE A 12 -5.37 -0.91 17.40
N LEU A 13 -4.05 -1.08 17.47
CA LEU A 13 -3.11 -0.37 16.61
C LEU A 13 -3.38 -0.65 15.13
N VAL A 14 -3.56 -1.91 14.77
CA VAL A 14 -3.87 -2.31 13.40
C VAL A 14 -5.22 -1.71 12.97
N GLY A 15 -6.22 -1.73 13.84
CA GLY A 15 -7.53 -1.14 13.56
C GLY A 15 -7.48 0.36 13.33
N LEU A 16 -6.75 1.09 14.18
CA LEU A 16 -6.58 2.54 14.03
C LEU A 16 -5.81 2.90 12.77
N GLY A 17 -4.70 2.21 12.53
CA GLY A 17 -3.91 2.38 11.30
C GLY A 17 -4.73 2.02 10.08
N GLY A 18 -5.49 0.92 10.15
CA GLY A 18 -6.39 0.48 9.07
C GLY A 18 -7.47 1.49 8.75
N ALA A 19 -8.09 2.10 9.76
CA ALA A 19 -9.08 3.15 9.56
C ALA A 19 -8.48 4.35 8.83
N ALA A 20 -7.31 4.80 9.27
CA ALA A 20 -6.59 5.91 8.60
C ALA A 20 -6.19 5.55 7.17
N GLY A 21 -5.69 4.34 6.94
CA GLY A 21 -5.31 3.84 5.62
C GLY A 21 -6.50 3.74 4.68
N ALA A 22 -7.64 3.25 5.16
CA ALA A 22 -8.87 3.16 4.39
C ALA A 22 -9.39 4.54 3.99
N LEU A 23 -9.35 5.52 4.91
CA LEU A 23 -9.74 6.90 4.61
C LEU A 23 -8.80 7.52 3.57
N ALA A 24 -7.49 7.29 3.71
CA ALA A 24 -6.51 7.78 2.75
C ALA A 24 -6.74 7.16 1.36
N ARG A 25 -7.05 5.86 1.30
CA ARG A 25 -7.39 5.21 0.03
C ARG A 25 -8.64 5.80 -0.59
N TYR A 26 -9.67 6.04 0.22
CA TYR A 26 -10.89 6.70 -0.25
C TYR A 26 -10.59 8.08 -0.84
N ALA A 27 -9.72 8.86 -0.19
CA ALA A 27 -9.31 10.16 -0.70
C ALA A 27 -8.61 10.07 -2.07
N VAL A 28 -7.71 9.10 -2.24
CA VAL A 28 -7.04 8.87 -3.54
C VAL A 28 -8.07 8.44 -4.60
N ASP A 29 -9.00 7.55 -4.23
CA ASP A 29 -10.06 7.12 -5.16
C ASP A 29 -10.90 8.32 -5.62
N ARG A 30 -11.22 9.24 -4.73
CA ARG A 30 -11.97 10.45 -5.08
C ARG A 30 -11.15 11.38 -5.98
N LEU A 31 -9.88 11.59 -5.67
CA LEU A 31 -9.01 12.49 -6.45
C LEU A 31 -8.72 11.97 -7.85
N LEU A 32 -8.57 10.65 -8.01
CA LEU A 32 -8.24 10.01 -9.30
C LEU A 32 -9.46 9.37 -9.97
N GLU A 33 -10.66 9.60 -9.44
CA GLU A 33 -11.93 9.10 -10.00
C GLU A 33 -11.99 7.56 -10.07
N GLY A 34 -11.33 6.89 -9.10
CA GLY A 34 -11.32 5.44 -9.01
C GLY A 34 -10.58 4.73 -10.15
N GLY A 35 -10.83 3.43 -10.31
CA GLY A 35 -10.36 2.64 -11.41
C GLY A 35 -8.87 2.30 -11.37
N ARG A 36 -8.30 2.04 -12.55
CA ARG A 36 -6.91 1.54 -12.70
C ARG A 36 -5.86 2.52 -12.16
N ARG A 37 -6.05 3.81 -12.41
CA ARG A 37 -5.10 4.85 -11.97
C ARG A 37 -5.05 4.94 -10.45
N SER A 38 -6.20 4.91 -9.79
CA SER A 38 -6.30 4.92 -8.35
C SER A 38 -5.66 3.67 -7.74
N THR A 39 -5.99 2.49 -8.27
CA THR A 39 -5.43 1.21 -7.82
C THR A 39 -3.90 1.20 -7.94
N PHE A 40 -3.38 1.62 -9.09
CA PHE A 40 -1.95 1.73 -9.32
C PHE A 40 -1.30 2.67 -8.29
N ALA A 41 -1.88 3.86 -8.10
CA ALA A 41 -1.34 4.87 -7.21
C ALA A 41 -1.26 4.38 -5.76
N VAL A 42 -2.34 3.80 -5.21
CA VAL A 42 -2.33 3.34 -3.82
C VAL A 42 -1.37 2.17 -3.61
N ASN A 43 -1.27 1.27 -4.58
CA ASN A 43 -0.38 0.12 -4.46
C ASN A 43 1.09 0.53 -4.55
N VAL A 44 1.44 1.45 -5.43
CA VAL A 44 2.83 1.95 -5.55
C VAL A 44 3.21 2.84 -4.36
N LEU A 45 2.35 3.78 -3.98
CA LEU A 45 2.60 4.66 -2.84
C LEU A 45 2.69 3.87 -1.53
N GLY A 46 1.76 2.94 -1.31
CA GLY A 46 1.75 2.10 -0.12
C GLY A 46 2.98 1.19 -0.04
N SER A 47 3.39 0.62 -1.17
CA SER A 47 4.59 -0.21 -1.25
C SER A 47 5.86 0.61 -0.97
N THR A 48 5.94 1.82 -1.49
CA THR A 48 7.06 2.74 -1.23
C THR A 48 7.13 3.09 0.26
N LEU A 49 5.99 3.44 0.85
CA LEU A 49 5.91 3.75 2.28
C LEU A 49 6.31 2.54 3.14
N LEU A 50 5.84 1.35 2.77
CA LEU A 50 6.18 0.13 3.51
C LEU A 50 7.68 -0.18 3.41
N GLY A 51 8.28 -0.03 2.23
CA GLY A 51 9.72 -0.20 2.05
C GLY A 51 10.53 0.76 2.93
N ALA A 52 10.13 2.02 2.96
CA ALA A 52 10.75 3.04 3.83
C ALA A 52 10.60 2.68 5.31
N LEU A 53 9.40 2.27 5.70
CA LEU A 53 9.06 1.93 7.08
C LEU A 53 9.89 0.74 7.58
N VAL A 54 9.97 -0.32 6.79
CA VAL A 54 10.74 -1.52 7.14
C VAL A 54 12.25 -1.20 7.24
N ALA A 55 12.76 -0.40 6.31
CA ALA A 55 14.17 0.01 6.32
C ALA A 55 14.52 0.87 7.55
N ALA A 56 13.56 1.59 8.10
CA ALA A 56 13.75 2.39 9.31
C ALA A 56 13.81 1.55 10.58
N SER A 57 13.52 0.25 10.52
CA SER A 57 13.53 -0.68 11.65
C SER A 57 12.75 -0.15 12.85
N PRO A 58 11.48 0.22 12.70
CA PRO A 58 10.70 0.83 13.76
C PRO A 58 10.34 -0.17 14.86
N PRO A 59 9.92 0.31 16.05
CA PRO A 59 9.33 -0.59 17.05
C PRO A 59 8.14 -1.37 16.51
N ALA A 60 7.88 -2.54 17.10
CA ALA A 60 6.79 -3.41 16.67
C ALA A 60 5.42 -2.69 16.66
N ALA A 61 5.17 -1.83 17.64
CA ALA A 61 3.92 -1.07 17.71
C ALA A 61 3.75 -0.12 16.52
N THR A 62 4.82 0.57 16.11
CA THR A 62 4.81 1.45 14.94
C THR A 62 4.58 0.64 13.66
N LEU A 63 5.21 -0.51 13.55
CA LEU A 63 5.05 -1.39 12.38
C LEU A 63 3.60 -1.92 12.30
N ALA A 64 2.99 -2.24 13.44
CA ALA A 64 1.59 -2.67 13.50
C ALA A 64 0.65 -1.55 13.04
N LEU A 65 0.86 -0.33 13.54
CA LEU A 65 0.01 0.82 13.22
C LEU A 65 0.18 1.26 11.77
N ALA A 66 1.41 1.54 11.36
CA ALA A 66 1.71 2.14 10.07
C ALA A 66 1.89 1.12 8.95
N GLY A 67 2.46 -0.04 9.24
CA GLY A 67 2.69 -1.09 8.25
C GLY A 67 1.44 -1.95 8.05
N THR A 68 1.17 -2.83 9.00
CA THR A 68 0.04 -3.76 8.91
C THR A 68 -1.29 -3.00 8.82
N GLY A 69 -1.49 -1.99 9.66
CA GLY A 69 -2.73 -1.21 9.69
C GLY A 69 -2.84 -0.28 8.49
N PHE A 70 -2.05 0.79 8.46
CA PHE A 70 -2.19 1.83 7.44
C PHE A 70 -1.89 1.30 6.05
N CYS A 71 -0.70 0.79 5.79
CA CYS A 71 -0.32 0.29 4.46
C CYS A 71 -1.22 -0.87 4.03
N GLY A 72 -1.59 -1.76 4.95
CA GLY A 72 -2.47 -2.88 4.67
C GLY A 72 -3.86 -2.46 4.18
N ALA A 73 -4.43 -1.40 4.73
CA ALA A 73 -5.73 -0.88 4.32
C ALA A 73 -5.65 0.13 3.17
N PHE A 74 -4.50 0.79 3.01
CA PHE A 74 -4.28 1.76 1.93
C PHE A 74 -4.09 1.08 0.57
N THR A 75 -3.39 -0.06 0.54
CA THR A 75 -3.18 -0.85 -0.67
C THR A 75 -4.36 -1.79 -0.94
N THR A 76 -4.45 -2.34 -2.15
CA THR A 76 -5.54 -3.23 -2.50
C THR A 76 -5.12 -4.27 -3.53
N PHE A 77 -5.25 -5.54 -3.19
CA PHE A 77 -5.12 -6.64 -4.14
C PHE A 77 -6.44 -6.88 -4.88
N SER A 78 -7.57 -6.75 -4.20
CA SER A 78 -8.88 -7.05 -4.78
C SER A 78 -9.21 -6.13 -5.97
N SER A 79 -8.99 -4.84 -5.85
CA SER A 79 -9.21 -3.90 -6.96
C SER A 79 -8.26 -4.16 -8.13
N PHE A 80 -7.02 -4.51 -7.84
CA PHE A 80 -6.04 -4.93 -8.84
C PHE A 80 -6.54 -6.17 -9.60
N ALA A 81 -6.98 -7.20 -8.88
CA ALA A 81 -7.47 -8.44 -9.48
C ALA A 81 -8.72 -8.18 -10.34
N VAL A 82 -9.65 -7.34 -9.87
CA VAL A 82 -10.85 -6.96 -10.63
C VAL A 82 -10.45 -6.25 -11.93
N ASN A 83 -9.52 -5.31 -11.87
CA ASN A 83 -9.08 -4.57 -13.08
C ASN A 83 -8.47 -5.51 -14.11
N VAL A 84 -7.62 -6.45 -13.69
CA VAL A 84 -7.01 -7.44 -14.58
C VAL A 84 -8.08 -8.36 -15.19
N THR A 85 -9.01 -8.85 -14.36
CA THR A 85 -10.10 -9.71 -14.83
C THR A 85 -11.00 -8.99 -15.84
N ARG A 86 -11.35 -7.75 -15.58
CA ARG A 86 -12.17 -6.95 -16.51
C ARG A 86 -11.46 -6.75 -17.85
N ALA A 87 -10.16 -6.52 -17.84
CA ALA A 87 -9.38 -6.40 -19.08
C ALA A 87 -9.39 -7.71 -19.87
N LEU A 88 -9.24 -8.85 -19.19
CA LEU A 88 -9.29 -10.17 -19.82
C LEU A 88 -10.67 -10.44 -20.40
N ASP A 89 -11.74 -10.15 -19.65
CA ASP A 89 -13.13 -10.36 -20.10
C ASP A 89 -13.46 -9.49 -21.31
N ALA A 90 -12.85 -8.33 -21.43
CA ALA A 90 -13.00 -7.43 -22.57
C ALA A 90 -12.12 -7.83 -23.77
N GLY A 91 -11.39 -8.95 -23.69
CA GLY A 91 -10.48 -9.39 -24.73
C GLY A 91 -9.18 -8.56 -24.80
N ARG A 92 -8.91 -7.75 -23.78
CA ARG A 92 -7.76 -6.86 -23.71
C ARG A 92 -6.60 -7.51 -22.94
N VAL A 93 -5.99 -8.55 -23.53
CA VAL A 93 -4.88 -9.27 -22.91
C VAL A 93 -3.67 -8.34 -22.73
N ASP A 94 -3.43 -7.44 -23.67
CA ASP A 94 -2.37 -6.42 -23.60
C ASP A 94 -2.54 -5.54 -22.35
N LEU A 95 -3.75 -5.08 -22.10
CA LEU A 95 -4.07 -4.25 -20.93
C LEU A 95 -3.96 -5.04 -19.62
N ALA A 96 -4.44 -6.28 -19.61
CA ALA A 96 -4.33 -7.17 -18.45
C ALA A 96 -2.87 -7.41 -18.07
N LEU A 97 -2.01 -7.69 -19.05
CA LEU A 97 -0.58 -7.89 -18.82
C LEU A 97 0.09 -6.59 -18.36
N ALA A 98 -0.26 -5.46 -18.96
CA ALA A 98 0.28 -4.16 -18.56
C ALA A 98 -0.10 -3.84 -17.10
N ASP A 99 -1.34 -4.08 -16.70
CA ASP A 99 -1.79 -3.86 -15.32
C ASP A 99 -1.08 -4.82 -14.35
N ALA A 100 -1.05 -6.10 -14.67
CA ALA A 100 -0.48 -7.11 -13.78
C ALA A 100 1.03 -6.91 -13.63
N ALA A 101 1.76 -6.90 -14.72
CA ALA A 101 3.22 -6.79 -14.70
C ALA A 101 3.67 -5.38 -14.32
N GLY A 102 3.00 -4.36 -14.84
CA GLY A 102 3.35 -2.95 -14.58
C GLY A 102 3.14 -2.56 -13.12
N THR A 103 2.02 -2.94 -12.54
CA THR A 103 1.75 -2.66 -11.12
C THR A 103 2.73 -3.39 -10.22
N LEU A 104 2.98 -4.68 -10.49
CA LEU A 104 3.94 -5.46 -9.70
C LEU A 104 5.34 -4.86 -9.78
N ALA A 105 5.81 -4.58 -10.99
CA ALA A 105 7.14 -4.00 -11.19
C ALA A 105 7.26 -2.63 -10.51
N ALA A 106 6.26 -1.76 -10.66
CA ALA A 106 6.25 -0.43 -10.05
C ALA A 106 6.18 -0.50 -8.52
N ALA A 107 5.39 -1.44 -7.97
CA ALA A 107 5.29 -1.62 -6.52
C ALA A 107 6.62 -2.14 -5.94
N LEU A 108 7.27 -3.10 -6.60
CA LEU A 108 8.58 -3.60 -6.18
C LEU A 108 9.65 -2.51 -6.28
N ALA A 109 9.63 -1.72 -7.36
CA ALA A 109 10.52 -0.56 -7.49
C ALA A 109 10.26 0.46 -6.38
N GLY A 110 9.00 0.64 -6.00
CA GLY A 110 8.61 1.51 -4.89
C GLY A 110 9.19 1.03 -3.56
N VAL A 111 9.09 -0.26 -3.26
CA VAL A 111 9.72 -0.85 -2.07
C VAL A 111 11.22 -0.58 -2.06
N ALA A 112 11.89 -0.83 -3.18
CA ALA A 112 13.32 -0.60 -3.31
C ALA A 112 13.68 0.88 -3.11
N LEU A 113 12.92 1.78 -3.72
CA LEU A 113 13.13 3.22 -3.60
C LEU A 113 12.95 3.68 -2.15
N GLY A 114 11.85 3.31 -1.50
CA GLY A 114 11.60 3.67 -0.11
C GLY A 114 12.68 3.14 0.82
N SER A 115 13.11 1.89 0.63
CA SER A 115 14.18 1.28 1.40
C SER A 115 15.51 2.01 1.23
N THR A 116 15.90 2.30 0.01
CA THR A 116 17.19 2.93 -0.29
C THR A 116 17.25 4.38 0.18
N VAL A 117 16.16 5.13 0.04
CA VAL A 117 16.09 6.51 0.54
C VAL A 117 16.28 6.54 2.05
N VAL A 118 15.58 5.68 2.80
CA VAL A 118 15.70 5.63 4.25
C VAL A 118 17.08 5.09 4.68
N ALA A 119 17.59 4.06 4.00
CA ALA A 119 18.92 3.51 4.31
C ALA A 119 20.04 4.52 4.07
N GLY A 120 19.83 5.49 3.15
CA GLY A 120 20.80 6.56 2.86
C GLY A 120 20.76 7.73 3.83
N LEU A 121 19.78 7.75 4.74
CA LEU A 121 19.68 8.79 5.77
C LEU A 121 20.50 8.41 7.01
#